data_f497b7def29a995fef7c8f24f3b32fc6
#
_entry.id   f497b7def29a995fef7c8f24f3b32fc6
#
_cell.length_a   1.000
_cell.length_b   1.000
_cell.length_c   1.000
_cell.angle_alpha   90.00
_cell.angle_beta   90.00
_cell.angle_gamma   90.00
#
_symmetry.space_group_name_H-M   'P 1'
#
loop_
_entity.id
_entity.type
_entity.pdbx_description
1 polymer ?
#
loop_
_entity_poly.entity_id
_entity_poly.type
_entity_poly.pdbx_seq_one_letter_code
_entity_poly.pdbx_strand_id
1 'polypeptide(L)'
;ESSHAVDLGRYASGSVIGRPRRDGTMLNISEFSRLTITEAIAYTNGLKLGAEHGLIAEPILKEINNRLRFLAGVGLEYLSLDRRTSTLSGGEAQRIRLASQVGSGLVGACYVLDEPTIGLHQRDNDRLIATLRHLTDIGNTVIVVEHDEDVIRHADHIVDVGPGPGVHGGRIVAQGTV
;
A
#
# COMPACT_ATOMS: atom_id res chain seq x y z
N GLU A 1 -32.11 17.22 -2.26
CA GLU A 1 -30.79 17.75 -1.86
C GLU A 1 -29.76 17.03 -2.73
N SER A 2 -29.31 17.77 -3.76
CA SER A 2 -28.37 17.26 -4.75
C SER A 2 -27.00 17.13 -4.11
N SER A 3 -26.53 15.89 -3.91
CA SER A 3 -25.13 15.65 -3.68
C SER A 3 -24.35 16.18 -4.89
N HIS A 4 -23.58 17.24 -4.69
CA HIS A 4 -22.62 17.72 -5.68
C HIS A 4 -21.52 16.65 -5.78
N ALA A 5 -21.74 15.63 -6.60
CA ALA A 5 -20.67 14.81 -7.09
C ALA A 5 -19.76 15.74 -7.88
N VAL A 6 -18.51 15.88 -7.44
CA VAL A 6 -17.51 16.62 -8.21
C VAL A 6 -17.36 15.86 -9.52
N ASP A 7 -17.94 16.43 -10.57
CA ASP A 7 -17.85 15.88 -11.92
C ASP A 7 -16.43 16.10 -12.46
N LEU A 8 -15.53 15.21 -12.14
CA LEU A 8 -14.16 15.19 -12.68
C LEU A 8 -14.18 15.00 -14.22
N GLY A 9 -15.34 14.67 -14.80
CA GLY A 9 -15.50 14.33 -16.20
C GLY A 9 -15.35 15.48 -17.18
N ARG A 10 -15.52 16.71 -16.73
CA ARG A 10 -15.42 17.87 -17.63
C ARG A 10 -13.99 18.27 -17.96
N TYR A 11 -12.98 17.68 -17.27
CA TYR A 11 -11.61 18.22 -17.25
C TYR A 11 -10.54 17.30 -17.77
N ALA A 12 -10.87 16.08 -18.17
CA ALA A 12 -9.86 15.13 -18.65
C ALA A 12 -10.02 14.83 -20.14
N SER A 13 -8.96 15.07 -20.87
CA SER A 13 -8.81 14.64 -22.25
C SER A 13 -7.60 13.70 -22.35
N GLY A 14 -7.82 12.45 -22.66
CA GLY A 14 -6.76 11.48 -22.91
C GLY A 14 -7.18 10.03 -22.64
N SER A 15 -6.53 9.11 -23.31
CA SER A 15 -6.75 7.67 -23.15
C SER A 15 -6.25 7.21 -21.78
N VAL A 16 -7.17 6.85 -20.93
CA VAL A 16 -6.91 6.23 -19.64
C VAL A 16 -7.13 4.73 -19.78
N ILE A 17 -6.30 3.94 -19.12
CA ILE A 17 -6.57 2.51 -18.90
C ILE A 17 -7.68 2.44 -17.84
N GLY A 18 -8.82 2.24 -18.24
CA GLY A 18 -10.11 2.48 -17.68
C GLY A 18 -10.77 3.35 -18.71
N ARG A 19 -11.30 2.70 -19.72
CA ARG A 19 -11.89 3.40 -20.88
C ARG A 19 -12.83 4.46 -20.35
N PRO A 20 -12.71 5.72 -20.82
CA PRO A 20 -13.82 6.65 -20.69
C PRO A 20 -15.05 5.90 -21.17
N ARG A 21 -16.20 6.13 -20.55
CA ARG A 21 -17.45 5.62 -21.10
C ARG A 21 -17.50 5.98 -22.59
N ARG A 22 -18.19 5.19 -23.40
CA ARG A 22 -18.32 5.44 -24.84
C ARG A 22 -18.78 6.86 -25.18
N ASP A 23 -19.32 7.60 -24.20
CA ASP A 23 -19.76 8.98 -24.28
C ASP A 23 -18.70 10.02 -23.85
N GLY A 24 -17.47 9.59 -23.53
CA GLY A 24 -16.39 10.48 -23.10
C GLY A 24 -16.51 11.01 -21.68
N THR A 25 -17.49 10.55 -20.88
CA THR A 25 -17.63 10.97 -19.48
C THR A 25 -16.62 10.26 -18.59
N MET A 26 -16.23 10.92 -17.51
CA MET A 26 -15.27 10.41 -16.54
C MET A 26 -15.94 9.53 -15.51
N LEU A 27 -15.13 8.73 -14.82
CA LEU A 27 -15.60 7.90 -13.72
C LEU A 27 -16.11 8.78 -12.58
N ASN A 28 -17.28 8.45 -12.06
CA ASN A 28 -17.73 8.99 -10.79
C ASN A 28 -17.01 8.25 -9.62
N ILE A 29 -17.16 8.75 -8.40
CA ILE A 29 -16.48 8.19 -7.23
C ILE A 29 -16.80 6.71 -6.99
N SER A 30 -18.02 6.28 -7.22
CA SER A 30 -18.42 4.88 -7.07
C SER A 30 -17.77 3.99 -8.12
N GLU A 31 -17.65 4.47 -9.36
CA GLU A 31 -16.96 3.75 -10.43
C GLU A 31 -15.47 3.70 -10.19
N PHE A 32 -14.87 4.81 -9.75
CA PHE A 32 -13.47 4.85 -9.36
C PHE A 32 -13.16 3.87 -8.22
N SER A 33 -14.03 3.80 -7.22
CA SER A 33 -13.84 2.88 -6.08
C SER A 33 -13.90 1.40 -6.47
N ARG A 34 -14.53 1.05 -7.60
CA ARG A 34 -14.56 -0.33 -8.12
C ARG A 34 -13.29 -0.72 -8.86
N LEU A 35 -12.44 0.23 -9.18
CA LEU A 35 -11.16 -0.07 -9.81
C LEU A 35 -10.26 -0.85 -8.83
N THR A 36 -9.48 -1.74 -9.39
CA THR A 36 -8.33 -2.31 -8.67
C THR A 36 -7.31 -1.20 -8.40
N ILE A 37 -6.44 -1.42 -7.42
CA ILE A 37 -5.37 -0.46 -7.09
C ILE A 37 -4.53 -0.17 -8.33
N THR A 38 -4.19 -1.19 -9.14
CA THR A 38 -3.45 -1.00 -10.39
C THR A 38 -4.21 -0.10 -11.38
N GLU A 39 -5.50 -0.36 -11.57
CA GLU A 39 -6.33 0.45 -12.48
C GLU A 39 -6.50 1.88 -11.96
N ALA A 40 -6.65 2.07 -10.65
CA ALA A 40 -6.75 3.38 -10.03
C ALA A 40 -5.47 4.21 -10.22
N ILE A 41 -4.28 3.60 -10.07
CA ILE A 41 -3.00 4.24 -10.36
C ILE A 41 -2.92 4.66 -11.83
N ALA A 42 -3.29 3.76 -12.74
CA ALA A 42 -3.27 4.06 -14.17
C ALA A 42 -4.25 5.20 -14.53
N TYR A 43 -5.43 5.19 -13.92
CA TYR A 43 -6.44 6.23 -14.09
C TYR A 43 -5.94 7.59 -13.62
N THR A 44 -5.44 7.70 -12.38
CA THR A 44 -4.98 8.97 -11.80
C THR A 44 -3.77 9.54 -12.54
N ASN A 45 -2.84 8.70 -13.00
CA ASN A 45 -1.69 9.13 -13.80
C ASN A 45 -2.09 9.57 -15.22
N GLY A 46 -3.20 9.09 -15.77
CA GLY A 46 -3.72 9.45 -17.08
C GLY A 46 -4.57 10.73 -17.10
N LEU A 47 -4.91 11.28 -15.94
CA LEU A 47 -5.74 12.49 -15.86
C LEU A 47 -5.01 13.70 -16.46
N LYS A 48 -5.67 14.37 -17.40
CA LYS A 48 -5.22 15.63 -17.97
C LYS A 48 -6.15 16.73 -17.51
N LEU A 49 -5.69 17.56 -16.61
CA LEU A 49 -6.45 18.65 -16.03
C LEU A 49 -6.02 19.97 -16.66
N GLY A 50 -6.98 20.90 -16.85
CA GLY A 50 -6.65 22.26 -17.26
C GLY A 50 -5.83 22.99 -16.20
N ALA A 51 -5.15 24.07 -16.57
CA ALA A 51 -4.16 24.74 -15.71
C ALA A 51 -4.72 25.15 -14.33
N GLU A 52 -5.93 25.68 -14.27
CA GLU A 52 -6.55 26.13 -13.02
C GLU A 52 -6.89 24.96 -12.08
N HIS A 53 -7.48 23.89 -12.62
CA HIS A 53 -7.81 22.69 -11.84
C HIS A 53 -6.59 21.84 -11.52
N GLY A 54 -5.55 21.92 -12.35
CA GLY A 54 -4.28 21.24 -12.13
C GLY A 54 -3.62 21.68 -10.83
N LEU A 55 -3.58 22.99 -10.58
CA LEU A 55 -2.98 23.54 -9.35
C LEU A 55 -3.65 23.02 -8.06
N ILE A 56 -4.97 22.82 -8.09
CA ILE A 56 -5.72 22.31 -6.95
C ILE A 56 -5.58 20.79 -6.84
N ALA A 57 -5.65 20.09 -7.96
CA ALA A 57 -5.69 18.64 -8.00
C ALA A 57 -4.31 17.99 -7.82
N GLU A 58 -3.22 18.65 -8.21
CA GLU A 58 -1.88 18.10 -8.18
C GLU A 58 -1.45 17.57 -6.79
N PRO A 59 -1.55 18.37 -5.70
CA PRO A 59 -1.19 17.86 -4.37
C PRO A 59 -2.10 16.72 -3.91
N ILE A 60 -3.38 16.75 -4.27
CA ILE A 60 -4.35 15.69 -3.93
C ILE A 60 -4.03 14.40 -4.68
N LEU A 61 -3.79 14.49 -5.98
CA LEU A 61 -3.42 13.34 -6.82
C LEU A 61 -2.08 12.75 -6.41
N LYS A 62 -1.12 13.58 -6.01
CA LYS A 62 0.16 13.12 -5.49
C LYS A 62 -0.03 12.26 -4.24
N GLU A 63 -0.83 12.73 -3.29
CA GLU A 63 -1.12 12.00 -2.06
C GLU A 63 -1.88 10.69 -2.34
N ILE A 64 -2.90 10.73 -3.19
CA ILE A 64 -3.65 9.53 -3.60
C ILE A 64 -2.70 8.52 -4.26
N ASN A 65 -1.88 8.95 -5.21
CA ASN A 65 -0.94 8.08 -5.90
C ASN A 65 0.11 7.47 -4.96
N ASN A 66 0.61 8.23 -3.98
CA ASN A 66 1.54 7.71 -2.99
C ASN A 66 0.92 6.55 -2.20
N ARG A 67 -0.31 6.73 -1.72
CA ARG A 67 -1.04 5.67 -0.99
C ARG A 67 -1.35 4.46 -1.85
N LEU A 68 -1.80 4.67 -3.09
CA LEU A 68 -2.08 3.59 -4.04
C LEU A 68 -0.81 2.80 -4.38
N ARG A 69 0.30 3.48 -4.65
CA ARG A 69 1.59 2.84 -4.93
C ARG A 69 2.10 2.04 -3.73
N PHE A 70 1.90 2.55 -2.52
CA PHE A 70 2.25 1.81 -1.32
C PHE A 70 1.42 0.53 -1.19
N LEU A 71 0.09 0.59 -1.39
CA LEU A 71 -0.77 -0.58 -1.40
C LEU A 71 -0.32 -1.61 -2.47
N ALA A 72 0.05 -1.15 -3.66
CA ALA A 72 0.62 -2.02 -4.70
C ALA A 72 1.97 -2.61 -4.28
N GLY A 73 2.82 -1.80 -3.60
CA GLY A 73 4.12 -2.23 -3.09
C GLY A 73 4.06 -3.34 -2.05
N VAL A 74 2.96 -3.41 -1.28
CA VAL A 74 2.74 -4.49 -0.31
C VAL A 74 1.93 -5.66 -0.90
N GLY A 75 1.82 -5.78 -2.23
CA GLY A 75 1.18 -6.91 -2.92
C GLY A 75 -0.34 -6.89 -2.88
N LEU A 76 -0.96 -5.71 -2.82
CA LEU A 76 -2.42 -5.55 -2.80
C LEU A 76 -2.99 -4.98 -4.11
N GLU A 77 -2.21 -4.95 -5.19
CA GLU A 77 -2.56 -4.33 -6.46
C GLU A 77 -3.85 -4.86 -7.10
N TYR A 78 -4.24 -6.08 -6.77
CA TYR A 78 -5.42 -6.76 -7.29
C TYR A 78 -6.73 -6.40 -6.56
N LEU A 79 -6.63 -5.79 -5.36
CA LEU A 79 -7.81 -5.42 -4.59
C LEU A 79 -8.51 -4.20 -5.20
N SER A 80 -9.84 -4.22 -5.19
CA SER A 80 -10.62 -3.02 -5.49
C SER A 80 -10.73 -2.11 -4.26
N LEU A 81 -10.84 -0.80 -4.50
CA LEU A 81 -10.91 0.19 -3.41
C LEU A 81 -12.20 0.10 -2.59
N ASP A 82 -13.27 -0.49 -3.16
CA ASP A 82 -14.55 -0.73 -2.47
C ASP A 82 -14.63 -2.10 -1.78
N ARG A 83 -13.50 -2.83 -1.71
CA ARG A 83 -13.46 -4.15 -1.09
C ARG A 83 -13.90 -4.08 0.37
N ARG A 84 -14.89 -4.87 0.73
CA ARG A 84 -15.40 -4.91 2.11
C ARG A 84 -14.36 -5.51 3.06
N THR A 85 -14.11 -4.83 4.16
CA THR A 85 -13.12 -5.26 5.18
C THR A 85 -13.39 -6.68 5.70
N SER A 86 -14.66 -7.08 5.81
CA SER A 86 -15.06 -8.42 6.25
C SER A 86 -14.68 -9.55 5.28
N THR A 87 -14.28 -9.21 4.05
CA THR A 87 -13.88 -10.19 3.03
C THR A 87 -12.37 -10.26 2.83
N LEU A 88 -11.60 -9.48 3.60
CA LEU A 88 -10.15 -9.48 3.57
C LEU A 88 -9.60 -10.67 4.37
N SER A 89 -8.51 -11.25 3.87
CA SER A 89 -7.70 -12.16 4.68
C SER A 89 -6.96 -11.40 5.79
N GLY A 90 -6.45 -12.12 6.80
CA GLY A 90 -5.67 -11.51 7.88
C GLY A 90 -4.46 -10.73 7.36
N GLY A 91 -3.70 -11.32 6.43
CA GLY A 91 -2.55 -10.67 5.80
C GLY A 91 -2.93 -9.44 4.96
N GLU A 92 -4.02 -9.48 4.18
CA GLU A 92 -4.52 -8.31 3.45
C GLU A 92 -4.89 -7.17 4.39
N ALA A 93 -5.63 -7.47 5.46
CA ALA A 93 -6.03 -6.46 6.44
C ALA A 93 -4.82 -5.83 7.16
N GLN A 94 -3.80 -6.63 7.48
CA GLN A 94 -2.55 -6.14 8.07
C GLN A 94 -1.80 -5.21 7.12
N ARG A 95 -1.65 -5.59 5.86
CA ARG A 95 -0.99 -4.76 4.84
C ARG A 95 -1.75 -3.47 4.53
N ILE A 96 -3.09 -3.49 4.55
CA ILE A 96 -3.89 -2.26 4.42
C ILE A 96 -3.66 -1.33 5.62
N ARG A 97 -3.59 -1.87 6.86
CA ARG A 97 -3.27 -1.07 8.04
C ARG A 97 -1.88 -0.44 7.92
N LEU A 98 -0.89 -1.22 7.49
CA LEU A 98 0.46 -0.72 7.23
C LEU A 98 0.42 0.43 6.21
N ALA A 99 -0.26 0.23 5.09
CA ALA A 99 -0.40 1.25 4.04
C ALA A 99 -1.07 2.54 4.55
N SER A 100 -2.08 2.42 5.41
CA SER A 100 -2.76 3.59 5.98
C SER A 100 -1.88 4.40 6.92
N GLN A 101 -0.97 3.74 7.64
CA GLN A 101 -0.03 4.38 8.55
C GLN A 101 1.12 5.07 7.80
N VAL A 102 1.65 4.41 6.78
CA VAL A 102 2.77 4.93 5.97
C VAL A 102 2.35 6.13 5.11
N GLY A 103 1.14 6.10 4.56
CA GLY A 103 0.58 7.23 3.81
C GLY A 103 0.45 8.52 4.63
N SER A 104 0.64 8.46 5.94
CA SER A 104 0.64 9.65 6.80
C SER A 104 1.95 10.45 6.76
N GLY A 105 3.01 9.92 6.13
CA GLY A 105 4.33 10.57 6.08
C GLY A 105 5.01 10.69 7.45
N LEU A 106 4.62 9.89 8.43
CA LEU A 106 5.21 9.90 9.76
C LEU A 106 6.69 9.47 9.69
N VAL A 107 7.53 10.24 10.35
CA VAL A 107 8.95 9.96 10.56
C VAL A 107 9.17 9.72 12.05
N GLY A 108 10.07 8.78 12.40
CA GLY A 108 10.34 8.43 13.80
C GLY A 108 9.29 7.49 14.41
N ALA A 109 8.45 6.87 13.61
CA ALA A 109 7.49 5.85 14.06
C ALA A 109 8.15 4.48 14.18
N CYS A 110 7.58 3.60 15.02
CA CYS A 110 7.94 2.19 15.11
C CYS A 110 6.80 1.34 14.59
N TYR A 111 7.06 0.56 13.54
CA TYR A 111 6.13 -0.38 12.95
C TYR A 111 6.47 -1.79 13.43
N VAL A 112 5.46 -2.50 13.95
CA VAL A 112 5.61 -3.91 14.36
C VAL A 112 4.71 -4.76 13.47
N LEU A 113 5.30 -5.68 12.76
CA LEU A 113 4.63 -6.55 11.78
C LEU A 113 4.83 -8.01 12.19
N ASP A 114 3.75 -8.76 12.16
CA ASP A 114 3.74 -10.18 12.48
C ASP A 114 3.43 -10.96 11.20
N GLU A 115 4.41 -11.74 10.73
CA GLU A 115 4.34 -12.56 9.51
C GLU A 115 3.76 -11.82 8.28
N PRO A 116 4.29 -10.63 7.88
CA PRO A 116 3.71 -9.84 6.81
C PRO A 116 3.81 -10.52 5.44
N THR A 117 4.64 -11.55 5.27
CA THR A 117 4.76 -12.35 4.04
C THR A 117 3.64 -13.38 3.90
N ILE A 118 2.85 -13.63 4.95
CA ILE A 118 1.83 -14.67 4.92
C ILE A 118 0.83 -14.46 3.77
N GLY A 119 0.67 -15.47 2.94
CA GLY A 119 -0.21 -15.43 1.77
C GLY A 119 0.31 -14.62 0.58
N LEU A 120 1.57 -14.16 0.61
CA LEU A 120 2.25 -13.60 -0.55
C LEU A 120 2.89 -14.71 -1.40
N HIS A 121 2.95 -14.46 -2.71
CA HIS A 121 3.80 -15.24 -3.59
C HIS A 121 5.25 -14.75 -3.44
N GLN A 122 6.23 -15.64 -3.54
CA GLN A 122 7.66 -15.31 -3.36
C GLN A 122 8.12 -14.07 -4.16
N ARG A 123 7.59 -13.90 -5.37
CA ARG A 123 7.87 -12.73 -6.21
C ARG A 123 7.38 -11.40 -5.62
N ASP A 124 6.40 -11.45 -4.71
CA ASP A 124 5.84 -10.26 -4.08
C ASP A 124 6.55 -9.95 -2.75
N ASN A 125 7.33 -10.91 -2.19
CA ASN A 125 8.19 -10.69 -1.03
C ASN A 125 9.22 -9.59 -1.29
N ASP A 126 9.87 -9.57 -2.46
CA ASP A 126 10.83 -8.54 -2.84
C ASP A 126 10.25 -7.14 -2.79
N ARG A 127 8.99 -6.98 -3.22
CA ARG A 127 8.28 -5.70 -3.19
C ARG A 127 7.95 -5.27 -1.76
N LEU A 128 7.52 -6.22 -0.92
CA LEU A 128 7.28 -5.97 0.49
C LEU A 128 8.58 -5.55 1.18
N ILE A 129 9.67 -6.29 0.98
CA ILE A 129 10.99 -5.99 1.54
C ILE A 129 11.44 -4.59 1.12
N ALA A 130 11.36 -4.25 -0.17
CA ALA A 130 11.71 -2.92 -0.67
C ALA A 130 10.87 -1.82 -0.01
N THR A 131 9.58 -2.09 0.22
CA THR A 131 8.68 -1.16 0.88
C THR A 131 9.04 -0.96 2.35
N LEU A 132 9.37 -2.04 3.07
CA LEU A 132 9.82 -1.98 4.46
C LEU A 132 11.16 -1.27 4.60
N ARG A 133 12.10 -1.51 3.67
CA ARG A 133 13.37 -0.77 3.58
C ARG A 133 13.13 0.72 3.37
N HIS A 134 12.26 1.09 2.47
CA HIS A 134 11.93 2.49 2.26
C HIS A 134 11.43 3.17 3.55
N LEU A 135 10.67 2.45 4.39
CA LEU A 135 10.24 2.98 5.69
C LEU A 135 11.41 3.27 6.63
N THR A 136 12.39 2.39 6.68
CA THR A 136 13.60 2.63 7.50
C THR A 136 14.44 3.77 6.94
N ASP A 137 14.57 3.88 5.62
CA ASP A 137 15.34 4.93 4.95
C ASP A 137 14.82 6.33 5.23
N ILE A 138 13.49 6.49 5.39
CA ILE A 138 12.87 7.77 5.77
C ILE A 138 12.88 8.05 7.26
N GLY A 139 13.55 7.23 8.07
CA GLY A 139 13.81 7.48 9.50
C GLY A 139 12.81 6.80 10.45
N ASN A 140 12.16 5.72 10.03
CA ASN A 140 11.33 4.89 10.91
C ASN A 140 12.09 3.65 11.41
N THR A 141 11.55 3.03 12.45
CA THR A 141 11.96 1.70 12.92
C THR A 141 10.93 0.67 12.48
N VAL A 142 11.41 -0.43 11.91
CA VAL A 142 10.54 -1.54 11.50
C VAL A 142 10.98 -2.81 12.22
N ILE A 143 10.08 -3.41 12.99
CA ILE A 143 10.27 -4.69 13.66
C ILE A 143 9.38 -5.71 12.95
N VAL A 144 9.97 -6.79 12.48
CA VAL A 144 9.26 -7.84 11.75
C VAL A 144 9.45 -9.16 12.49
N VAL A 145 8.37 -9.83 12.80
CA VAL A 145 8.39 -11.22 13.26
C VAL A 145 8.20 -12.09 12.03
N GLU A 146 9.22 -12.83 11.65
CA GLU A 146 9.24 -13.61 10.40
C GLU A 146 10.05 -14.89 10.53
N HIS A 147 9.76 -15.82 9.65
CA HIS A 147 10.51 -17.06 9.47
C HIS A 147 10.92 -17.28 8.00
N ASP A 148 10.56 -16.36 7.11
CA ASP A 148 10.99 -16.36 5.72
C ASP A 148 12.46 -15.93 5.62
N GLU A 149 13.30 -16.78 4.99
CA GLU A 149 14.74 -16.56 4.90
C GLU A 149 15.10 -15.30 4.13
N ASP A 150 14.33 -14.97 3.08
CA ASP A 150 14.60 -13.80 2.25
C ASP A 150 14.39 -12.51 3.07
N VAL A 151 13.33 -12.44 3.89
CA VAL A 151 13.09 -11.29 4.78
C VAL A 151 14.19 -11.19 5.84
N ILE A 152 14.55 -12.32 6.48
CA ILE A 152 15.59 -12.38 7.52
C ILE A 152 16.93 -11.87 6.96
N ARG A 153 17.33 -12.29 5.76
CA ARG A 153 18.56 -11.85 5.09
C ARG A 153 18.61 -10.36 4.76
N HIS A 154 17.47 -9.70 4.71
CA HIS A 154 17.40 -8.25 4.47
C HIS A 154 17.31 -7.42 5.75
N ALA A 155 17.33 -8.04 6.93
CA ALA A 155 17.31 -7.32 8.20
C ALA A 155 18.66 -6.66 8.51
N ASP A 156 18.64 -5.48 9.17
CA ASP A 156 19.85 -4.85 9.68
C ASP A 156 20.33 -5.53 10.97
N HIS A 157 19.37 -6.08 11.73
CA HIS A 157 19.62 -6.76 12.99
C HIS A 157 18.62 -7.89 13.19
N ILE A 158 19.10 -9.04 13.63
CA ILE A 158 18.29 -10.22 13.90
C ILE A 158 18.30 -10.48 15.41
N VAL A 159 17.14 -10.83 15.95
CA VAL A 159 16.99 -11.32 17.32
C VAL A 159 16.27 -12.66 17.25
N ASP A 160 16.98 -13.72 17.61
CA ASP A 160 16.41 -15.07 17.68
C ASP A 160 15.85 -15.33 19.07
N VAL A 161 14.58 -15.69 19.12
CA VAL A 161 13.83 -15.92 20.36
C VAL A 161 13.46 -17.40 20.47
N GLY A 162 13.99 -18.07 21.49
CA GLY A 162 13.81 -19.50 21.68
C GLY A 162 14.05 -19.95 23.12
N PRO A 163 14.52 -21.20 23.33
CA PRO A 163 14.82 -22.25 22.34
C PRO A 163 13.59 -23.02 21.84
N GLY A 164 12.42 -22.87 22.47
CA GLY A 164 11.20 -23.58 22.09
C GLY A 164 9.95 -22.73 22.26
N PRO A 165 8.76 -23.23 21.89
CA PRO A 165 7.52 -22.49 21.98
C PRO A 165 6.96 -22.42 23.42
N GLY A 166 6.12 -21.42 23.67
CA GLY A 166 5.36 -21.26 24.91
C GLY A 166 6.25 -21.11 26.15
N VAL A 167 5.98 -21.93 27.18
CA VAL A 167 6.70 -21.87 28.48
C VAL A 167 8.18 -22.23 28.39
N HIS A 168 8.61 -22.84 27.30
CA HIS A 168 10.01 -23.20 27.04
C HIS A 168 10.74 -22.19 26.16
N GLY A 169 10.08 -21.10 25.79
CA GLY A 169 10.60 -20.04 24.95
C GLY A 169 10.75 -18.69 25.64
N GLY A 170 10.71 -17.62 24.85
CA GLY A 170 10.72 -16.26 25.35
C GLY A 170 12.08 -15.74 25.81
N ARG A 171 13.19 -16.41 25.44
CA ARG A 171 14.55 -15.95 25.73
C ARG A 171 15.28 -15.63 24.44
N ILE A 172 16.11 -14.61 24.45
CA ILE A 172 17.03 -14.33 23.35
C ILE A 172 18.11 -15.41 23.35
N VAL A 173 18.17 -16.20 22.29
CA VAL A 173 19.18 -17.26 22.09
C VAL A 173 20.35 -16.77 21.24
N ALA A 174 20.10 -15.90 20.30
CA ALA A 174 21.10 -15.25 19.48
C ALA A 174 20.63 -13.86 19.05
N GLN A 175 21.58 -12.97 18.79
CA GLN A 175 21.31 -11.67 18.18
C GLN A 175 22.55 -11.16 17.46
N GLY A 176 22.35 -10.40 16.40
CA GLY A 176 23.43 -9.82 15.61
C GLY A 176 22.98 -9.27 14.28
N THR A 177 23.94 -8.84 13.48
CA THR A 177 23.73 -8.50 12.07
C THR A 177 23.73 -9.77 11.22
N VAL A 178 23.18 -9.68 10.00
CA VAL A 178 23.22 -10.78 9.02
C VAL A 178 24.67 -11.07 8.61
#